data_d114d5471fe1a0a2830d61f671883854
#
_entry.id   d114d5471fe1a0a2830d61f671883854
#
_cell.length_a   1.000
_cell.length_b   1.000
_cell.length_c   1.000
_cell.angle_alpha   90.00
_cell.angle_beta   90.00
_cell.angle_gamma   90.00
#
_symmetry.space_group_name_H-M   'P 1'
#
loop_
_entity.id
_entity.type
_entity.pdbx_description
1 polymer ?
#
loop_
_entity_poly.entity_id
_entity_poly.type
_entity_poly.pdbx_seq_one_letter_code
_entity_poly.pdbx_strand_id
1 'polypeptide(L)'
;MKIVSSLLPTPYSLLHLIASIFCLIITKTADNSAFSQTAHSSVNSACIEKNLEILTTHLLRDLPSYANRASQRARRLTRSSDLFSYVLVAGRPEFQPLPLNPAGDDLNEQKSANTKVEQVFFTTLERQYINSKAIELQEFHWLFLTKNQSGWYLVTMLTQTGSSTNKQPPTPPRDSTNGTVAQGVKAWLRDCQAGSLRETPKN
;
A
#
# COMPACT_ATOMS: atom_id res chain seq x y z
N MET A 1 54.56 23.43 -69.04
CA MET A 1 54.70 22.83 -67.73
C MET A 1 53.28 22.90 -67.05
N LYS A 2 52.49 21.84 -67.14
CA LYS A 2 51.15 21.80 -66.58
C LYS A 2 51.21 21.00 -65.28
N ILE A 3 50.90 21.66 -64.17
CA ILE A 3 50.81 21.04 -62.84
C ILE A 3 49.39 20.46 -62.73
N VAL A 4 49.29 19.17 -62.62
CA VAL A 4 48.00 18.47 -62.29
C VAL A 4 47.89 18.36 -60.79
N SER A 5 46.97 19.14 -60.23
CA SER A 5 46.58 19.01 -58.79
C SER A 5 45.65 17.82 -58.61
N SER A 6 46.12 16.79 -57.90
CA SER A 6 45.36 15.69 -57.50
C SER A 6 44.47 16.09 -56.25
N LEU A 7 43.22 16.17 -56.42
CA LEU A 7 42.20 16.31 -55.32
C LEU A 7 42.11 15.02 -54.58
N LEU A 8 42.63 14.95 -53.34
CA LEU A 8 42.33 13.90 -52.39
C LEU A 8 40.90 14.07 -51.89
N PRO A 9 40.12 13.00 -51.80
CA PRO A 9 38.77 13.07 -51.19
C PRO A 9 38.87 13.33 -49.68
N THR A 10 38.11 14.30 -49.22
CA THR A 10 38.07 14.70 -47.81
C THR A 10 37.46 13.60 -46.94
N PRO A 11 37.94 13.39 -45.69
CA PRO A 11 37.51 12.29 -44.83
C PRO A 11 36.04 12.37 -44.35
N TYR A 12 35.34 13.46 -44.65
CA TYR A 12 33.94 13.67 -44.26
C TYR A 12 32.94 12.82 -45.02
N SER A 13 33.27 12.37 -46.24
CA SER A 13 32.38 11.52 -47.07
C SER A 13 32.24 10.10 -46.50
N LEU A 14 33.30 9.58 -45.84
CA LEU A 14 33.28 8.23 -45.23
C LEU A 14 32.45 8.20 -43.94
N LEU A 15 32.44 9.30 -43.17
CA LEU A 15 31.71 9.41 -41.92
C LEU A 15 30.18 9.36 -42.14
N HIS A 16 29.70 9.99 -43.22
CA HIS A 16 28.27 9.98 -43.55
C HIS A 16 27.80 8.60 -44.02
N LEU A 17 28.65 7.83 -44.68
CA LEU A 17 28.33 6.48 -45.13
C LEU A 17 28.23 5.50 -43.94
N ILE A 18 29.13 5.63 -42.97
CA ILE A 18 29.12 4.81 -41.75
C ILE A 18 27.90 5.17 -40.88
N ALA A 19 27.55 6.45 -40.74
CA ALA A 19 26.38 6.90 -39.98
C ALA A 19 25.06 6.39 -40.60
N SER A 20 24.96 6.36 -41.93
CA SER A 20 23.76 5.88 -42.63
C SER A 20 23.57 4.36 -42.50
N ILE A 21 24.68 3.59 -42.50
CA ILE A 21 24.62 2.12 -42.29
C ILE A 21 24.26 1.79 -40.85
N PHE A 22 24.75 2.57 -39.87
CA PHE A 22 24.41 2.36 -38.43
C PHE A 22 22.94 2.66 -38.13
N CYS A 23 22.34 3.67 -38.79
CA CYS A 23 20.89 3.95 -38.66
C CYS A 23 20.00 2.84 -39.21
N LEU A 24 20.42 2.16 -40.30
CA LEU A 24 19.67 1.09 -40.93
C LEU A 24 19.72 -0.24 -40.14
N ILE A 25 20.72 -0.43 -39.28
CA ILE A 25 20.84 -1.62 -38.43
C ILE A 25 19.95 -1.49 -37.16
N ILE A 26 19.75 -0.27 -36.64
CA ILE A 26 18.96 -0.03 -35.44
C ILE A 26 17.46 -0.20 -35.69
N THR A 27 16.97 -0.06 -36.93
CA THR A 27 15.56 -0.18 -37.26
C THR A 27 15.04 -1.63 -37.42
N LYS A 28 15.92 -2.64 -37.35
CA LYS A 28 15.51 -4.06 -37.50
C LYS A 28 15.42 -4.85 -36.19
N THR A 29 15.68 -4.22 -35.02
CA THR A 29 15.56 -4.90 -33.72
C THR A 29 14.40 -4.42 -32.86
N ALA A 30 13.43 -3.70 -33.44
CA ALA A 30 12.26 -3.16 -32.73
C ALA A 30 11.00 -4.03 -32.92
N ASP A 31 11.15 -5.33 -33.10
CA ASP A 31 10.02 -6.25 -33.07
C ASP A 31 10.34 -7.38 -32.09
N ASN A 32 9.70 -7.35 -30.98
CA ASN A 32 9.30 -8.39 -30.04
C ASN A 32 9.53 -7.99 -28.59
N SER A 33 8.74 -7.04 -28.12
CA SER A 33 8.39 -7.00 -26.71
C SER A 33 6.86 -6.98 -26.59
N ALA A 34 6.22 -8.03 -27.06
CA ALA A 34 4.92 -8.41 -26.54
C ALA A 34 5.17 -8.88 -25.10
N PHE A 35 5.35 -7.93 -24.18
CA PHE A 35 5.35 -8.22 -22.75
C PHE A 35 3.94 -8.65 -22.40
N SER A 36 3.81 -9.95 -22.20
CA SER A 36 2.58 -10.63 -21.84
C SER A 36 1.93 -9.99 -20.62
N GLN A 37 0.83 -9.28 -20.82
CA GLN A 37 -0.06 -8.74 -19.79
C GLN A 37 -0.97 -9.82 -19.20
N THR A 38 -0.45 -10.96 -18.78
CA THR A 38 -1.28 -12.04 -18.22
C THR A 38 -1.23 -12.17 -16.70
N ALA A 39 -0.53 -11.28 -15.97
CA ALA A 39 -0.41 -11.37 -14.52
C ALA A 39 -1.33 -10.43 -13.72
N HIS A 40 -2.15 -9.59 -14.37
CA HIS A 40 -2.96 -8.59 -13.68
C HIS A 40 -4.36 -9.04 -13.23
N SER A 41 -4.80 -10.27 -13.54
CA SER A 41 -6.22 -10.62 -13.34
C SER A 41 -6.58 -11.15 -11.95
N SER A 42 -5.61 -11.66 -11.15
CA SER A 42 -5.95 -12.30 -9.87
C SER A 42 -6.05 -11.31 -8.70
N VAL A 43 -5.27 -10.24 -8.69
CA VAL A 43 -5.31 -9.22 -7.61
C VAL A 43 -6.45 -8.23 -7.81
N ASN A 44 -6.80 -7.91 -9.05
CA ASN A 44 -7.98 -7.08 -9.35
C ASN A 44 -9.29 -7.74 -8.88
N SER A 45 -9.36 -9.08 -8.82
CA SER A 45 -10.56 -9.74 -8.33
C SER A 45 -10.75 -9.53 -6.82
N ALA A 46 -9.70 -9.51 -6.01
CA ALA A 46 -9.80 -9.32 -4.57
C ALA A 46 -10.37 -7.94 -4.18
N CYS A 47 -10.13 -6.90 -4.98
CA CYS A 47 -10.60 -5.54 -4.71
C CYS A 47 -12.04 -5.30 -5.17
N ILE A 48 -12.44 -5.98 -6.24
CA ILE A 48 -13.81 -6.01 -6.75
C ILE A 48 -14.62 -7.05 -5.95
N GLU A 49 -13.94 -7.99 -5.30
CA GLU A 49 -14.52 -9.07 -4.52
C GLU A 49 -15.54 -8.52 -3.51
N LYS A 50 -16.71 -9.15 -3.46
CA LYS A 50 -17.75 -8.80 -2.48
C LYS A 50 -17.40 -9.30 -1.09
N ASN A 51 -16.41 -10.17 -0.96
CA ASN A 51 -16.04 -10.83 0.27
C ASN A 51 -15.04 -10.00 1.08
N LEU A 52 -15.50 -9.50 2.24
CA LEU A 52 -14.69 -8.72 3.17
C LEU A 52 -13.51 -9.53 3.74
N GLU A 53 -13.67 -10.83 3.95
CA GLU A 53 -12.63 -11.69 4.53
C GLU A 53 -11.43 -11.81 3.61
N ILE A 54 -11.67 -12.00 2.31
CA ILE A 54 -10.61 -12.07 1.29
C ILE A 54 -9.90 -10.71 1.20
N LEU A 55 -10.67 -9.63 1.11
CA LEU A 55 -10.12 -8.27 1.06
C LEU A 55 -9.20 -8.01 2.24
N THR A 56 -9.69 -8.25 3.46
CA THR A 56 -8.95 -7.93 4.68
C THR A 56 -7.75 -8.85 4.90
N THR A 57 -7.81 -10.11 4.47
CA THR A 57 -6.65 -11.00 4.48
C THR A 57 -5.50 -10.45 3.64
N HIS A 58 -5.78 -9.96 2.43
CA HIS A 58 -4.78 -9.33 1.59
C HIS A 58 -4.30 -7.99 2.16
N LEU A 59 -5.24 -7.17 2.63
CA LEU A 59 -4.92 -5.90 3.29
C LEU A 59 -3.93 -6.09 4.44
N LEU A 60 -4.23 -7.00 5.39
CA LEU A 60 -3.42 -7.17 6.60
C LEU A 60 -2.05 -7.79 6.31
N ARG A 61 -1.94 -8.64 5.29
CA ARG A 61 -0.64 -9.13 4.82
C ARG A 61 0.27 -7.99 4.38
N ASP A 62 -0.27 -7.02 3.65
CA ASP A 62 0.49 -5.93 3.04
C ASP A 62 0.60 -4.70 3.96
N LEU A 63 -0.26 -4.62 5.00
CA LEU A 63 -0.42 -3.46 5.88
C LEU A 63 0.89 -2.97 6.52
N PRO A 64 1.80 -3.84 7.02
CA PRO A 64 3.06 -3.35 7.58
C PRO A 64 3.86 -2.49 6.61
N SER A 65 3.92 -2.88 5.34
CA SER A 65 4.61 -2.12 4.30
C SER A 65 3.95 -0.76 4.04
N TYR A 66 2.62 -0.71 3.98
CA TYR A 66 1.86 0.51 3.73
C TYR A 66 1.88 1.47 4.91
N ALA A 67 1.68 0.98 6.13
CA ALA A 67 1.73 1.76 7.35
C ALA A 67 3.13 2.35 7.59
N ASN A 68 4.19 1.57 7.37
CA ASN A 68 5.56 2.03 7.53
C ASN A 68 5.93 3.13 6.53
N ARG A 69 5.45 3.05 5.27
CA ARG A 69 5.60 4.14 4.30
C ARG A 69 4.83 5.40 4.72
N ALA A 70 3.64 5.24 5.31
CA ALA A 70 2.88 6.37 5.84
C ALA A 70 3.61 7.03 7.01
N SER A 71 4.14 6.25 7.96
CA SER A 71 4.95 6.72 9.08
C SER A 71 6.19 7.49 8.60
N GLN A 72 6.92 6.97 7.61
CA GLN A 72 8.09 7.65 7.04
C GLN A 72 7.73 8.99 6.39
N ARG A 73 6.59 9.08 5.68
CA ARG A 73 6.11 10.34 5.10
C ARG A 73 5.75 11.35 6.17
N ALA A 74 5.02 10.93 7.22
CA ALA A 74 4.63 11.79 8.33
C ALA A 74 5.85 12.39 9.02
N ARG A 75 6.90 11.61 9.27
CA ARG A 75 8.17 12.07 9.87
C ARG A 75 8.86 13.14 9.04
N ARG A 76 8.91 12.98 7.72
CA ARG A 76 9.53 13.98 6.84
C ARG A 76 8.80 15.32 6.92
N LEU A 77 7.49 15.31 7.10
CA LEU A 77 6.67 16.52 7.20
C LEU A 77 6.84 17.22 8.54
N THR A 78 6.91 16.48 9.65
CA THR A 78 6.95 17.04 10.99
C THR A 78 8.36 17.40 11.46
N ARG A 79 9.41 16.97 10.75
CA ARG A 79 10.83 17.12 11.15
C ARG A 79 11.12 16.62 12.59
N SER A 80 10.22 15.87 13.19
CA SER A 80 10.37 15.30 14.51
C SER A 80 11.13 13.98 14.40
N SER A 81 12.29 13.90 15.07
CA SER A 81 13.12 12.70 15.13
C SER A 81 12.84 11.81 16.32
N ASP A 82 12.04 12.28 17.29
CA ASP A 82 12.06 11.74 18.63
C ASP A 82 11.15 10.54 18.87
N LEU A 83 10.18 10.30 17.99
CA LEU A 83 9.28 9.14 18.04
C LEU A 83 9.29 8.41 16.71
N PHE A 84 10.06 7.34 16.68
CA PHE A 84 10.10 6.46 15.53
C PHE A 84 9.32 5.18 15.83
N SER A 85 8.16 5.03 15.21
CA SER A 85 7.37 3.81 15.27
C SER A 85 7.25 3.15 13.91
N TYR A 86 7.26 1.84 13.88
CA TYR A 86 6.91 1.07 12.70
C TYR A 86 6.20 -0.24 13.07
N VAL A 87 5.29 -0.63 12.20
CA VAL A 87 4.53 -1.87 12.30
C VAL A 87 5.43 -3.03 11.88
N LEU A 88 5.55 -4.04 12.75
CA LEU A 88 6.31 -5.27 12.48
C LEU A 88 5.41 -6.31 11.78
N VAL A 89 4.22 -6.51 12.32
CA VAL A 89 3.27 -7.51 11.87
C VAL A 89 1.85 -7.06 12.17
N ALA A 90 0.90 -7.46 11.31
CA ALA A 90 -0.53 -7.38 11.57
C ALA A 90 -1.09 -8.78 11.82
N GLY A 91 -1.99 -8.89 12.80
CA GLY A 91 -2.67 -10.13 13.15
C GLY A 91 -3.76 -10.49 12.13
N ARG A 92 -4.41 -11.63 12.35
CA ARG A 92 -5.53 -12.08 11.52
C ARG A 92 -6.75 -11.20 11.76
N PRO A 93 -7.62 -11.02 10.75
CA PRO A 93 -8.86 -10.28 10.93
C PRO A 93 -9.90 -11.09 11.73
N GLU A 94 -10.67 -10.38 12.53
CA GLU A 94 -11.86 -10.88 13.20
C GLU A 94 -13.05 -9.99 12.84
N PHE A 95 -14.25 -10.58 12.67
CA PHE A 95 -15.42 -9.90 12.12
C PHE A 95 -16.55 -9.75 13.13
N GLN A 96 -16.27 -10.03 14.41
CA GLN A 96 -17.26 -9.86 15.46
C GLN A 96 -17.50 -8.37 15.74
N PRO A 97 -18.77 -7.94 15.85
CA PRO A 97 -19.07 -6.57 16.22
C PRO A 97 -18.46 -6.20 17.56
N LEU A 98 -18.00 -4.97 17.68
CA LEU A 98 -17.61 -4.39 18.96
C LEU A 98 -18.82 -4.46 19.91
N PRO A 99 -18.69 -4.98 21.12
CA PRO A 99 -19.75 -4.86 22.12
C PRO A 99 -19.83 -3.40 22.58
N LEU A 100 -20.52 -2.58 21.80
CA LEU A 100 -20.67 -1.14 22.08
C LEU A 100 -21.61 -0.88 23.27
N ASN A 101 -22.34 -1.89 23.70
CA ASN A 101 -23.28 -1.76 24.80
C ASN A 101 -23.23 -2.98 25.72
N PRO A 102 -22.58 -2.92 26.91
CA PRO A 102 -22.58 -4.00 27.87
C PRO A 102 -23.99 -4.23 28.51
N ALA A 103 -24.95 -3.37 28.23
CA ALA A 103 -26.29 -3.40 28.83
C ALA A 103 -27.40 -3.94 27.91
N GLY A 104 -27.04 -4.68 26.86
CA GLY A 104 -28.00 -5.60 26.20
C GLY A 104 -29.30 -5.01 25.68
N ASP A 105 -29.37 -3.73 25.37
CA ASP A 105 -30.52 -3.19 24.66
C ASP A 105 -30.37 -3.48 23.17
N ASP A 106 -31.22 -4.37 22.68
CA ASP A 106 -31.54 -4.56 21.28
C ASP A 106 -32.12 -3.25 20.72
N LEU A 107 -31.26 -2.26 20.56
CA LEU A 107 -31.62 -1.11 19.75
C LEU A 107 -31.69 -1.61 18.32
N ASN A 108 -32.95 -1.90 17.93
CA ASN A 108 -33.39 -2.11 16.57
C ASN A 108 -32.35 -1.67 15.57
N GLU A 109 -31.88 -2.62 14.76
CA GLU A 109 -31.24 -2.34 13.48
C GLU A 109 -32.13 -1.34 12.71
N GLN A 110 -31.97 -0.08 13.00
CA GLN A 110 -32.45 0.95 12.10
C GLN A 110 -31.58 0.82 10.87
N LYS A 111 -32.01 -0.10 9.99
CA LYS A 111 -31.55 -0.19 8.61
C LYS A 111 -31.65 1.21 8.02
N SER A 112 -30.60 2.00 8.21
CA SER A 112 -30.35 3.15 7.37
C SER A 112 -30.11 2.59 5.99
N ALA A 113 -31.15 2.59 5.20
CA ALA A 113 -31.14 2.15 3.81
C ALA A 113 -30.04 2.91 3.08
N ASN A 114 -28.99 2.25 2.68
CA ASN A 114 -28.09 2.45 1.55
C ASN A 114 -26.59 2.35 1.78
N THR A 115 -26.08 2.31 3.01
CA THR A 115 -24.61 2.17 3.18
C THR A 115 -24.34 1.20 4.34
N LYS A 116 -24.14 -0.06 4.00
CA LYS A 116 -23.74 -1.04 5.00
C LYS A 116 -22.29 -0.78 5.41
N VAL A 117 -22.09 -0.48 6.69
CA VAL A 117 -20.75 -0.38 7.30
C VAL A 117 -20.37 -1.75 7.85
N GLU A 118 -19.26 -2.26 7.38
CA GLU A 118 -18.69 -3.53 7.84
C GLU A 118 -17.55 -3.24 8.82
N GLN A 119 -17.47 -4.04 9.88
CA GLN A 119 -16.44 -3.93 10.91
C GLN A 119 -15.43 -5.07 10.79
N VAL A 120 -14.17 -4.74 10.96
CA VAL A 120 -13.06 -5.67 11.06
C VAL A 120 -12.22 -5.32 12.28
N PHE A 121 -11.98 -6.29 13.14
CA PHE A 121 -11.02 -6.17 14.22
C PHE A 121 -9.71 -6.85 13.82
N PHE A 122 -8.58 -6.24 14.16
CA PHE A 122 -7.25 -6.84 14.01
C PHE A 122 -6.27 -6.21 15.01
N THR A 123 -5.12 -6.84 15.17
CA THR A 123 -4.06 -6.33 16.03
C THR A 123 -2.81 -6.04 15.20
N THR A 124 -2.00 -5.08 15.68
CA THR A 124 -0.63 -4.90 15.18
C THR A 124 0.37 -5.00 16.31
N LEU A 125 1.56 -5.50 15.99
CA LEU A 125 2.74 -5.35 16.83
C LEU A 125 3.57 -4.20 16.26
N GLU A 126 3.78 -3.17 17.06
CA GLU A 126 4.58 -2.00 16.69
C GLU A 126 5.83 -1.92 17.54
N ARG A 127 6.91 -1.42 16.94
CA ARG A 127 8.13 -1.10 17.65
C ARG A 127 8.37 0.40 17.61
N GLN A 128 8.48 1.00 18.78
CA GLN A 128 8.84 2.40 18.97
C GLN A 128 10.24 2.54 19.54
N TYR A 129 10.95 3.57 19.14
CA TYR A 129 12.22 3.94 19.72
C TYR A 129 12.05 5.24 20.51
N ILE A 130 12.20 5.13 21.84
CA ILE A 130 12.14 6.25 22.76
C ILE A 130 13.49 6.33 23.47
N ASN A 131 14.21 7.45 23.35
CA ASN A 131 15.54 7.62 23.91
C ASN A 131 16.49 6.43 23.60
N SER A 132 16.53 6.02 22.35
CA SER A 132 17.34 4.90 21.85
C SER A 132 16.97 3.52 22.42
N LYS A 133 15.88 3.39 23.16
CA LYS A 133 15.34 2.11 23.62
C LYS A 133 14.20 1.66 22.72
N ALA A 134 14.26 0.39 22.29
CA ALA A 134 13.17 -0.24 21.55
C ALA A 134 12.09 -0.68 22.55
N ILE A 135 10.84 -0.24 22.32
CA ILE A 135 9.65 -0.63 23.07
C ILE A 135 8.68 -1.25 22.08
N GLU A 136 8.16 -2.43 22.40
CA GLU A 136 7.13 -3.10 21.60
C GLU A 136 5.76 -2.82 22.21
N LEU A 137 4.83 -2.41 21.34
CA LEU A 137 3.46 -2.11 21.68
C LEU A 137 2.55 -3.01 20.86
N GLN A 138 1.55 -3.57 21.51
CA GLN A 138 0.45 -4.22 20.82
C GLN A 138 -0.68 -3.22 20.68
N GLU A 139 -1.13 -2.99 19.48
CA GLU A 139 -2.28 -2.15 19.21
C GLU A 139 -3.47 -3.00 18.73
N PHE A 140 -4.66 -2.61 19.14
CA PHE A 140 -5.93 -3.23 18.84
C PHE A 140 -6.74 -2.25 18.01
N HIS A 141 -7.14 -2.66 16.80
CA HIS A 141 -7.77 -1.80 15.82
C HIS A 141 -9.16 -2.29 15.47
N TRP A 142 -10.14 -1.40 15.47
CA TRP A 142 -11.46 -1.58 14.89
C TRP A 142 -11.56 -0.74 13.64
N LEU A 143 -11.63 -1.41 12.51
CA LEU A 143 -11.67 -0.84 11.19
C LEU A 143 -13.11 -0.87 10.67
N PHE A 144 -13.67 0.27 10.33
CA PHE A 144 -15.00 0.40 9.79
C PHE A 144 -14.91 0.74 8.30
N LEU A 145 -15.40 -0.17 7.47
CA LEU A 145 -15.35 -0.09 6.03
C LEU A 145 -16.74 0.03 5.43
N THR A 146 -16.85 0.72 4.33
CA THR A 146 -18.05 0.73 3.50
C THR A 146 -17.69 0.44 2.07
N LYS A 147 -18.64 -0.11 1.31
CA LYS A 147 -18.47 -0.42 -0.10
C LYS A 147 -19.44 0.39 -0.95
N ASN A 148 -18.93 0.98 -2.02
CA ASN A 148 -19.72 1.58 -3.08
C ASN A 148 -19.40 0.97 -4.45
N GLN A 149 -19.89 1.56 -5.52
CA GLN A 149 -19.65 1.10 -6.89
C GLN A 149 -18.17 1.10 -7.28
N SER A 150 -17.36 2.01 -6.69
CA SER A 150 -15.93 2.15 -6.99
C SER A 150 -15.03 1.28 -6.11
N GLY A 151 -15.58 0.61 -5.08
CA GLY A 151 -14.82 -0.28 -4.21
C GLY A 151 -15.02 0.00 -2.71
N TRP A 152 -14.06 -0.42 -1.90
CA TRP A 152 -14.07 -0.32 -0.45
C TRP A 152 -13.39 0.95 0.04
N TYR A 153 -13.97 1.58 1.08
CA TYR A 153 -13.49 2.82 1.69
C TYR A 153 -13.44 2.71 3.21
N LEU A 154 -12.43 3.34 3.79
CA LEU A 154 -12.36 3.52 5.24
C LEU A 154 -13.32 4.63 5.68
N VAL A 155 -14.24 4.28 6.57
CA VAL A 155 -15.15 5.23 7.25
C VAL A 155 -14.45 5.84 8.45
N THR A 156 -14.07 4.98 9.41
CA THR A 156 -13.35 5.37 10.63
C THR A 156 -12.51 4.21 11.14
N MET A 157 -11.56 4.52 12.01
CA MET A 157 -10.77 3.53 12.72
C MET A 157 -10.60 3.95 14.19
N LEU A 158 -10.86 3.00 15.09
CA LEU A 158 -10.57 3.16 16.51
C LEU A 158 -9.38 2.31 16.89
N THR A 159 -8.57 2.79 17.83
CA THR A 159 -7.39 2.07 18.29
C THR A 159 -7.28 2.14 19.82
N GLN A 160 -6.92 1.01 20.41
CA GLN A 160 -6.43 0.90 21.80
C GLN A 160 -4.96 0.50 21.77
N THR A 161 -4.17 1.06 22.67
CA THR A 161 -2.77 0.68 22.84
C THR A 161 -2.62 -0.15 24.10
N GLY A 162 -2.08 -1.36 23.95
CA GLY A 162 -1.68 -2.26 25.02
C GLY A 162 -0.17 -2.26 25.19
N SER A 163 0.29 -2.62 26.37
CA SER A 163 1.73 -2.84 26.62
C SER A 163 2.05 -4.31 26.57
N SER A 164 3.05 -4.69 25.78
CA SER A 164 3.54 -6.09 25.74
C SER A 164 4.29 -6.49 27.02
N THR A 165 4.83 -5.52 27.74
CA THR A 165 5.72 -5.75 28.91
C THR A 165 5.06 -5.47 30.25
N ASN A 166 4.06 -4.60 30.30
CA ASN A 166 3.38 -4.22 31.52
C ASN A 166 1.99 -4.82 31.57
N LYS A 167 1.62 -5.47 32.68
CA LYS A 167 0.28 -6.02 32.92
C LYS A 167 -0.79 -4.93 33.10
N GLN A 168 -0.60 -3.75 32.51
CA GLN A 168 -1.58 -2.67 32.56
C GLN A 168 -2.68 -2.92 31.52
N PRO A 169 -3.93 -2.57 31.83
CA PRO A 169 -5.01 -2.68 30.88
C PRO A 169 -4.72 -1.77 29.67
N PRO A 170 -5.23 -2.13 28.46
CA PRO A 170 -5.11 -1.26 27.29
C PRO A 170 -5.73 0.11 27.54
N THR A 171 -5.26 1.12 26.82
CA THR A 171 -5.86 2.46 26.85
C THR A 171 -7.31 2.40 26.36
N PRO A 172 -8.16 3.37 26.74
CA PRO A 172 -9.47 3.49 26.10
C PRO A 172 -9.36 3.61 24.58
N PRO A 173 -10.37 3.14 23.81
CA PRO A 173 -10.42 3.33 22.36
C PRO A 173 -10.37 4.83 22.01
N ARG A 174 -9.55 5.17 21.03
CA ARG A 174 -9.44 6.54 20.48
C ARG A 174 -9.62 6.53 18.97
N ASP A 175 -10.11 7.63 18.42
CA ASP A 175 -10.15 7.81 16.97
C ASP A 175 -8.71 7.87 16.42
N SER A 176 -8.42 6.96 15.50
CA SER A 176 -7.15 6.86 14.80
C SER A 176 -7.29 6.92 13.28
N THR A 177 -8.43 7.43 12.79
CA THR A 177 -8.77 7.52 11.36
C THR A 177 -7.73 8.29 10.54
N ASN A 178 -6.95 9.15 11.17
CA ASN A 178 -5.87 9.90 10.57
C ASN A 178 -4.47 9.42 11.01
N GLY A 179 -4.40 8.34 11.79
CA GLY A 179 -3.15 7.72 12.22
C GLY A 179 -2.41 7.00 11.07
N THR A 180 -1.16 6.63 11.32
CA THR A 180 -0.28 6.01 10.29
C THR A 180 -0.81 4.69 9.76
N VAL A 181 -1.39 3.85 10.62
CA VAL A 181 -2.03 2.58 10.21
C VAL A 181 -3.22 2.86 9.31
N ALA A 182 -4.13 3.77 9.69
CA ALA A 182 -5.27 4.15 8.86
C ALA A 182 -4.87 4.77 7.52
N GLN A 183 -3.80 5.57 7.50
CA GLN A 183 -3.22 6.10 6.26
C GLN A 183 -2.66 4.97 5.38
N GLY A 184 -2.07 3.95 5.98
CA GLY A 184 -1.66 2.73 5.30
C GLY A 184 -2.84 1.99 4.66
N VAL A 185 -3.92 1.80 5.42
CA VAL A 185 -5.18 1.20 4.92
C VAL A 185 -5.75 1.99 3.74
N LYS A 186 -5.90 3.32 3.89
CA LYS A 186 -6.40 4.20 2.82
C LYS A 186 -5.57 4.10 1.54
N ALA A 187 -4.24 4.07 1.70
CA ALA A 187 -3.33 3.94 0.56
C ALA A 187 -3.46 2.56 -0.11
N TRP A 188 -3.55 1.49 0.67
CA TRP A 188 -3.73 0.14 0.14
C TRP A 188 -5.06 -0.01 -0.60
N LEU A 189 -6.17 0.46 -0.02
CA LEU A 189 -7.50 0.43 -0.67
C LEU A 189 -7.51 1.19 -1.99
N ARG A 190 -6.87 2.36 -2.06
CA ARG A 190 -6.73 3.13 -3.30
C ARG A 190 -5.92 2.38 -4.35
N ASP A 191 -4.77 1.81 -3.98
CA ASP A 191 -3.91 1.07 -4.88
C ASP A 191 -4.58 -0.23 -5.35
N CYS A 192 -5.40 -0.83 -4.48
CA CYS A 192 -6.26 -1.97 -4.79
C CYS A 192 -7.29 -1.61 -5.87
N GLN A 193 -8.02 -0.52 -5.69
CA GLN A 193 -9.01 -0.02 -6.67
C GLN A 193 -8.36 0.32 -8.01
N ALA A 194 -7.13 0.85 -7.99
CA ALA A 194 -6.36 1.16 -9.19
C ALA A 194 -5.74 -0.07 -9.88
N GLY A 195 -5.85 -1.27 -9.28
CA GLY A 195 -5.22 -2.48 -9.81
C GLY A 195 -3.69 -2.45 -9.76
N SER A 196 -3.11 -1.64 -8.88
CA SER A 196 -1.67 -1.42 -8.79
C SER A 196 -0.99 -2.19 -7.64
N LEU A 197 -1.70 -3.10 -6.98
CA LEU A 197 -1.11 -3.98 -5.97
C LEU A 197 -0.11 -4.93 -6.63
N ARG A 198 1.08 -5.02 -6.04
CA ARG A 198 2.09 -5.99 -6.48
C ARG A 198 1.75 -7.36 -5.90
N GLU A 199 1.71 -8.37 -6.77
CA GLU A 199 1.69 -9.75 -6.29
C GLU A 199 3.02 -10.05 -5.59
N THR A 200 2.94 -10.46 -4.32
CA THR A 200 4.10 -11.06 -3.66
C THR A 200 4.32 -12.43 -4.27
N PRO A 201 5.56 -12.76 -4.73
CA PRO A 201 5.85 -14.11 -5.22
C PRO A 201 5.44 -15.12 -4.14
N LYS A 202 4.71 -16.16 -4.54
CA LYS A 202 4.49 -17.31 -3.67
C LYS A 202 5.83 -18.01 -3.49
N ASN A 203 6.37 -17.98 -2.25
CA ASN A 203 7.46 -18.87 -1.85
C ASN A 203 6.94 -20.31 -1.76
#